data_b8d421dd0438a5f228b92b9ba14c213f
#
_entry.id   b8d421dd0438a5f228b92b9ba14c213f
#
_cell.length_a   1.000
_cell.length_b   1.000
_cell.length_c   1.000
_cell.angle_alpha   90.00
_cell.angle_beta   90.00
_cell.angle_gamma   90.00
#
_symmetry.space_group_name_H-M   'P 1'
#
loop_
_entity.id
_entity.type
_entity.pdbx_description
1 polymer ?
#
loop_
_entity_poly.entity_id
_entity_poly.type
_entity_poly.pdbx_seq_one_letter_code
_entity_poly.pdbx_strand_id
1 'polypeptide(L)'
;MPRIFKRLALLMSIAAAFAADKDRAAFHPPPAAGLEHRQTNAQITIGADPYVAPDKAKTAFGKLDPYQYGILPVLVVIQNDSGQTIRLDRLKAEYVGPNRDRVDATPAKDVRYLRGPNRPSVIPGPIGKISSKKNPLDAWEIEGRALAAQMLPAGQSASGFLYFETGLQRGATIYLSGLTEAATGKELLYFEIPLR
;
A
#
# COMPACT_ATOMS: atom_id res chain seq x y z
N MET A 1 44.48 -22.00 37.79
CA MET A 1 43.01 -21.98 37.65
C MET A 1 42.52 -20.64 38.12
N PRO A 2 41.97 -19.77 37.27
CA PRO A 2 40.58 -19.67 36.86
C PRO A 2 40.49 -18.95 35.48
N ARG A 3 39.99 -19.58 34.43
CA ARG A 3 39.77 -18.94 33.12
C ARG A 3 38.50 -19.46 32.42
N ILE A 4 37.54 -20.07 33.12
CA ILE A 4 36.39 -20.74 32.51
C ILE A 4 35.09 -19.92 32.65
N PHE A 5 35.02 -18.88 33.47
CA PHE A 5 33.77 -18.17 33.76
C PHE A 5 33.43 -16.96 32.86
N LYS A 6 34.26 -16.60 31.87
CA LYS A 6 33.99 -15.40 30.98
C LYS A 6 33.35 -15.71 29.63
N ARG A 7 33.05 -16.97 29.31
CA ARG A 7 32.48 -17.33 27.99
C ARG A 7 30.97 -17.66 28.00
N LEU A 8 30.31 -17.66 29.18
CA LEU A 8 28.90 -18.00 29.28
C LEU A 8 27.95 -16.80 29.24
N ALA A 9 28.45 -15.57 29.34
CA ALA A 9 27.63 -14.37 29.36
C ALA A 9 27.33 -13.79 27.96
N LEU A 10 27.94 -14.30 26.88
CA LEU A 10 27.79 -13.75 25.51
C LEU A 10 26.76 -14.49 24.66
N LEU A 11 26.18 -15.57 25.14
CA LEU A 11 25.20 -16.39 24.40
C LEU A 11 23.73 -16.06 24.71
N MET A 12 23.47 -15.18 25.68
CA MET A 12 22.09 -14.82 26.08
C MET A 12 21.56 -13.55 25.41
N SER A 13 22.36 -12.80 24.67
CA SER A 13 21.94 -11.51 24.07
C SER A 13 21.41 -11.62 22.65
N ILE A 14 21.45 -12.79 22.01
CA ILE A 14 21.01 -12.95 20.60
C ILE A 14 19.56 -13.43 20.50
N ALA A 15 19.00 -13.99 21.58
CA ALA A 15 17.62 -14.51 21.56
C ALA A 15 16.52 -13.43 21.62
N ALA A 16 16.85 -12.21 22.04
CA ALA A 16 15.85 -11.13 22.17
C ALA A 16 15.54 -10.40 20.85
N ALA A 17 16.41 -10.52 19.83
CA ALA A 17 16.20 -9.86 18.53
C ALA A 17 15.22 -10.60 17.62
N PHE A 18 14.98 -11.89 17.84
CA PHE A 18 14.05 -12.69 17.04
C PHE A 18 12.60 -12.66 17.51
N ALA A 19 12.32 -12.13 18.68
CA ALA A 19 10.96 -12.08 19.23
C ALA A 19 10.14 -10.87 18.73
N ALA A 20 10.80 -9.81 18.25
CA ALA A 20 10.11 -8.60 17.78
C ALA A 20 9.56 -8.70 16.34
N ASP A 21 9.96 -9.72 15.58
CA ASP A 21 9.56 -9.88 14.18
C ASP A 21 8.34 -10.81 13.99
N LYS A 22 7.89 -11.48 15.04
CA LYS A 22 6.74 -12.39 14.99
C LYS A 22 5.37 -11.70 14.90
N ASP A 23 5.27 -10.43 15.26
CA ASP A 23 4.01 -9.68 15.24
C ASP A 23 3.75 -8.96 13.89
N ARG A 24 4.73 -8.94 13.01
CA ARG A 24 4.55 -8.46 11.64
C ARG A 24 4.22 -9.65 10.75
N ALA A 25 3.00 -10.16 10.85
CA ALA A 25 2.54 -11.20 9.93
C ALA A 25 2.85 -10.79 8.50
N ALA A 26 3.73 -11.54 7.84
CA ALA A 26 4.15 -11.24 6.48
C ALA A 26 2.93 -11.32 5.58
N PHE A 27 2.47 -10.17 5.09
CA PHE A 27 1.43 -10.12 4.08
C PHE A 27 2.03 -10.55 2.75
N HIS A 28 1.48 -11.60 2.15
CA HIS A 28 1.90 -12.12 0.86
C HIS A 28 0.80 -11.85 -0.17
N PRO A 29 0.96 -10.84 -1.02
CA PRO A 29 0.03 -10.58 -2.11
C PRO A 29 -0.04 -11.75 -3.08
N PRO A 30 -1.22 -12.06 -3.66
CA PRO A 30 -1.31 -13.01 -4.74
C PRO A 30 -0.55 -12.49 -5.98
N PRO A 31 -0.15 -13.37 -6.92
CA PRO A 31 0.43 -12.92 -8.18
C PRO A 31 -0.60 -12.11 -9.00
N ALA A 32 -0.14 -11.19 -9.87
CA ALA A 32 -1.01 -10.35 -10.69
C ALA A 32 -2.01 -11.18 -11.52
N ALA A 33 -1.57 -12.32 -12.07
CA ALA A 33 -2.43 -13.24 -12.83
C ALA A 33 -3.53 -13.90 -11.98
N GLY A 34 -3.37 -13.97 -10.67
CA GLY A 34 -4.35 -14.52 -9.73
C GLY A 34 -5.44 -13.53 -9.30
N LEU A 35 -5.28 -12.24 -9.62
CA LEU A 35 -6.28 -11.24 -9.32
C LEU A 35 -7.42 -11.27 -10.33
N GLU A 36 -8.65 -11.13 -9.85
CA GLU A 36 -9.85 -11.12 -10.68
C GLU A 36 -9.85 -9.95 -11.66
N HIS A 37 -9.54 -8.77 -11.15
CA HIS A 37 -9.49 -7.53 -11.91
C HIS A 37 -8.04 -7.23 -12.31
N ARG A 38 -7.75 -7.41 -13.60
CA ARG A 38 -6.41 -7.19 -14.16
C ARG A 38 -6.47 -6.78 -15.62
N GLN A 39 -5.42 -6.14 -16.05
CA GLN A 39 -5.19 -5.80 -17.46
C GLN A 39 -3.75 -6.14 -17.83
N THR A 40 -3.55 -6.64 -19.04
CA THR A 40 -2.22 -6.88 -19.61
C THR A 40 -2.02 -5.98 -20.83
N ASN A 41 -0.93 -5.23 -20.84
CA ASN A 41 -0.52 -4.34 -21.92
C ASN A 41 1.00 -4.43 -22.11
N ALA A 42 1.50 -4.55 -23.34
CA ALA A 42 2.94 -4.64 -23.62
C ALA A 42 3.67 -5.67 -22.73
N GLN A 43 3.06 -6.83 -22.48
CA GLN A 43 3.57 -7.89 -21.60
C GLN A 43 3.78 -7.44 -20.14
N ILE A 44 3.09 -6.40 -19.71
CA ILE A 44 2.99 -6.00 -18.32
C ILE A 44 1.57 -6.30 -17.87
N THR A 45 1.45 -7.10 -16.82
CA THR A 45 0.16 -7.42 -16.21
C THR A 45 0.03 -6.64 -14.90
N ILE A 46 -1.02 -5.86 -14.79
CA ILE A 46 -1.37 -5.16 -13.55
C ILE A 46 -2.72 -5.67 -13.06
N GLY A 47 -2.74 -6.12 -11.83
CA GLY A 47 -3.97 -6.47 -11.13
C GLY A 47 -4.24 -5.49 -10.00
N ALA A 48 -5.52 -5.22 -9.75
CA ALA A 48 -5.98 -4.35 -8.66
C ALA A 48 -7.08 -5.04 -7.85
N ASP A 49 -7.05 -4.85 -6.54
CA ASP A 49 -7.96 -5.49 -5.62
C ASP A 49 -8.29 -4.59 -4.43
N PRO A 50 -9.54 -4.11 -4.28
CA PRO A 50 -9.95 -3.25 -3.17
C PRO A 50 -10.09 -4.03 -1.85
N TYR A 51 -9.48 -3.51 -0.78
CA TYR A 51 -9.49 -4.11 0.55
C TYR A 51 -10.54 -3.43 1.44
N VAL A 52 -11.81 -3.64 1.13
CA VAL A 52 -12.95 -3.03 1.83
C VAL A 52 -13.64 -3.96 2.82
N ALA A 53 -13.48 -5.28 2.66
CA ALA A 53 -14.02 -6.25 3.61
C ALA A 53 -13.15 -6.32 4.87
N PRO A 54 -13.73 -6.29 6.10
CA PRO A 54 -12.96 -6.28 7.34
C PRO A 54 -11.97 -7.44 7.48
N ASP A 55 -12.37 -8.66 7.11
CA ASP A 55 -11.50 -9.83 7.17
C ASP A 55 -10.31 -9.69 6.21
N LYS A 56 -10.54 -9.12 5.02
CA LYS A 56 -9.51 -8.87 4.04
C LYS A 56 -8.55 -7.76 4.50
N ALA A 57 -9.09 -6.65 5.03
CA ALA A 57 -8.28 -5.59 5.64
C ALA A 57 -7.42 -6.12 6.78
N LYS A 58 -7.96 -7.02 7.62
CA LYS A 58 -7.24 -7.64 8.72
C LYS A 58 -6.02 -8.45 8.26
N THR A 59 -6.09 -9.14 7.12
CA THR A 59 -4.94 -9.90 6.59
C THR A 59 -3.78 -8.99 6.19
N ALA A 60 -4.10 -7.79 5.67
CA ALA A 60 -3.10 -6.83 5.22
C ALA A 60 -2.65 -5.85 6.32
N PHE A 61 -3.55 -5.37 7.16
CA PHE A 61 -3.31 -4.27 8.09
C PHE A 61 -3.46 -4.67 9.57
N GLY A 62 -3.67 -5.96 9.86
CA GLY A 62 -3.84 -6.43 11.22
C GLY A 62 -5.10 -5.87 11.90
N LYS A 63 -4.92 -5.05 12.93
CA LYS A 63 -6.02 -4.42 13.67
C LYS A 63 -6.51 -3.12 13.04
N LEU A 64 -5.77 -2.60 12.07
CA LEU A 64 -6.11 -1.37 11.38
C LEU A 64 -7.02 -1.69 10.20
N ASP A 65 -8.10 -0.93 10.05
CA ASP A 65 -8.97 -0.96 8.88
C ASP A 65 -9.05 0.44 8.27
N PRO A 66 -8.24 0.76 7.26
CA PRO A 66 -8.22 2.10 6.66
C PRO A 66 -9.57 2.51 6.08
N TYR A 67 -10.35 1.54 5.59
CA TYR A 67 -11.64 1.82 4.96
C TYR A 67 -12.67 2.38 5.96
N GLN A 68 -12.63 1.97 7.22
CA GLN A 68 -13.46 2.56 8.27
C GLN A 68 -13.15 4.04 8.54
N TYR A 69 -11.95 4.47 8.21
CA TYR A 69 -11.51 5.86 8.34
C TYR A 69 -11.72 6.70 7.07
N GLY A 70 -12.37 6.13 6.05
CA GLY A 70 -12.69 6.81 4.80
C GLY A 70 -11.58 6.74 3.74
N ILE A 71 -10.59 5.89 3.95
CA ILE A 71 -9.50 5.63 3.01
C ILE A 71 -9.74 4.30 2.31
N LEU A 72 -9.82 4.30 1.00
CA LEU A 72 -9.91 3.10 0.18
C LEU A 72 -8.50 2.56 -0.10
N PRO A 73 -8.10 1.44 0.52
CA PRO A 73 -6.85 0.77 0.17
C PRO A 73 -7.09 -0.17 -1.01
N VAL A 74 -6.31 -0.01 -2.07
CA VAL A 74 -6.34 -0.87 -3.25
C VAL A 74 -4.98 -1.55 -3.38
N LEU A 75 -4.95 -2.87 -3.24
CA LEU A 75 -3.76 -3.65 -3.56
C LEU A 75 -3.53 -3.60 -5.06
N VAL A 76 -2.33 -3.22 -5.47
CA VAL A 76 -1.86 -3.28 -6.85
C VAL A 76 -0.69 -4.24 -6.94
N VAL A 77 -0.75 -5.14 -7.92
CA VAL A 77 0.33 -6.08 -8.22
C VAL A 77 0.70 -5.93 -9.68
N ILE A 78 1.97 -5.64 -9.94
CA ILE A 78 2.52 -5.42 -11.28
C ILE A 78 3.50 -6.54 -11.60
N GLN A 79 3.23 -7.29 -12.64
CA GLN A 79 4.14 -8.30 -13.20
C GLN A 79 4.72 -7.80 -14.50
N ASN A 80 6.04 -7.84 -14.63
CA ASN A 80 6.75 -7.37 -15.82
C ASN A 80 7.33 -8.55 -16.60
N ASP A 81 6.66 -8.97 -17.66
CA ASP A 81 7.11 -10.02 -18.58
C ASP A 81 7.60 -9.43 -19.92
N SER A 82 7.82 -8.12 -20.00
CA SER A 82 8.18 -7.40 -21.25
C SER A 82 9.63 -7.61 -21.71
N GLY A 83 10.47 -8.28 -20.92
CA GLY A 83 11.91 -8.41 -21.23
C GLY A 83 12.72 -7.13 -21.01
N GLN A 84 12.11 -6.02 -20.66
CA GLN A 84 12.72 -4.72 -20.39
C GLN A 84 12.53 -4.31 -18.93
N THR A 85 13.47 -3.55 -18.36
CA THR A 85 13.24 -2.92 -17.05
C THR A 85 12.27 -1.75 -17.19
N ILE A 86 11.28 -1.72 -16.31
CA ILE A 86 10.25 -0.67 -16.27
C ILE A 86 10.50 0.26 -15.10
N ARG A 87 10.34 1.56 -15.32
CA ARG A 87 10.35 2.58 -14.27
C ARG A 87 8.94 2.84 -13.79
N LEU A 88 8.80 2.91 -12.46
CA LEU A 88 7.55 3.18 -11.74
C LEU A 88 7.61 4.49 -10.95
N ASP A 89 8.75 5.18 -10.95
CA ASP A 89 8.98 6.42 -10.19
C ASP A 89 8.05 7.58 -10.61
N ARG A 90 7.43 7.47 -11.78
CA ARG A 90 6.45 8.44 -12.30
C ARG A 90 5.02 7.86 -12.35
N LEU A 91 4.81 6.71 -11.70
CA LEU A 91 3.49 6.11 -11.67
C LEU A 91 2.47 7.09 -11.07
N LYS A 92 1.44 7.36 -11.85
CA LYS A 92 0.25 8.10 -11.43
C LYS A 92 -0.90 7.12 -11.32
N ALA A 93 -1.65 7.22 -10.25
CA ALA A 93 -2.79 6.37 -9.99
C ALA A 93 -3.99 7.23 -9.60
N GLU A 94 -5.10 7.01 -10.29
CA GLU A 94 -6.36 7.70 -10.06
C GLU A 94 -7.47 6.67 -9.86
N TYR A 95 -8.29 6.89 -8.85
CA TYR A 95 -9.59 6.25 -8.74
C TYR A 95 -10.59 7.03 -9.59
N VAL A 96 -11.29 6.34 -10.46
CA VAL A 96 -12.30 6.92 -11.34
C VAL A 96 -13.65 6.34 -10.96
N GLY A 97 -14.52 7.17 -10.41
CA GLY A 97 -15.89 6.80 -10.04
C GLY A 97 -16.80 6.64 -11.26
N PRO A 98 -18.00 6.06 -11.07
CA PRO A 98 -18.96 5.83 -12.16
C PRO A 98 -19.44 7.13 -12.84
N ASN A 99 -19.42 8.25 -12.12
CA ASN A 99 -19.76 9.56 -12.63
C ASN A 99 -18.55 10.31 -13.24
N ARG A 100 -17.42 9.61 -13.44
CA ARG A 100 -16.15 10.18 -13.93
C ARG A 100 -15.48 11.14 -12.95
N ASP A 101 -15.89 11.17 -11.71
CA ASP A 101 -15.16 11.81 -10.62
C ASP A 101 -13.80 11.11 -10.44
N ARG A 102 -12.74 11.90 -10.27
CA ARG A 102 -11.37 11.39 -10.14
C ARG A 102 -10.81 11.74 -8.78
N VAL A 103 -10.15 10.79 -8.16
CA VAL A 103 -9.43 10.98 -6.91
C VAL A 103 -8.02 10.43 -7.09
N ASP A 104 -7.02 11.29 -6.92
CA ASP A 104 -5.62 10.89 -6.98
C ASP A 104 -5.25 9.99 -5.80
N ALA A 105 -4.30 9.10 -6.01
CA ALA A 105 -3.73 8.33 -4.92
C ALA A 105 -3.00 9.25 -3.94
N THR A 106 -3.34 9.13 -2.66
CA THR A 106 -2.69 9.85 -1.56
C THR A 106 -1.40 9.12 -1.17
N PRO A 107 -0.24 9.80 -1.14
CA PRO A 107 0.99 9.21 -0.63
C PRO A 107 0.79 8.64 0.79
N ALA A 108 1.34 7.47 1.07
CA ALA A 108 1.10 6.78 2.34
C ALA A 108 1.41 7.64 3.59
N LYS A 109 2.49 8.44 3.53
CA LYS A 109 2.88 9.39 4.59
C LYS A 109 1.87 10.52 4.83
N ASP A 110 1.03 10.83 3.83
CA ASP A 110 0.07 11.93 3.87
C ASP A 110 -1.35 11.46 4.17
N VAL A 111 -1.56 10.14 4.29
CA VAL A 111 -2.88 9.55 4.59
C VAL A 111 -3.39 10.05 5.93
N ARG A 112 -4.57 10.65 5.91
CA ARG A 112 -5.28 11.15 7.11
C ARG A 112 -6.68 10.55 7.14
N TYR A 113 -7.17 10.27 8.33
CA TYR A 113 -8.52 9.74 8.42
C TYR A 113 -9.58 10.84 8.20
N LEU A 114 -10.56 10.51 7.36
CA LEU A 114 -11.63 11.42 6.97
C LEU A 114 -12.90 11.19 7.79
N ARG A 115 -13.09 9.97 8.32
CA ARG A 115 -14.29 9.51 9.02
C ARG A 115 -13.89 8.65 10.22
N GLY A 116 -14.82 8.48 11.17
CA GLY A 116 -14.66 7.52 12.27
C GLY A 116 -14.89 8.14 13.64
N PRO A 117 -15.02 7.32 14.69
CA PRO A 117 -15.45 7.72 16.02
C PRO A 117 -14.49 8.67 16.75
N ASN A 118 -13.26 8.78 16.29
CA ASN A 118 -12.20 9.57 16.91
C ASN A 118 -11.71 10.75 16.05
N ARG A 119 -12.51 11.19 15.07
CA ARG A 119 -12.15 12.39 14.30
C ARG A 119 -11.91 13.56 15.23
N PRO A 120 -10.78 14.29 15.13
CA PRO A 120 -10.59 15.49 15.92
C PRO A 120 -11.70 16.50 15.58
N SER A 121 -12.57 16.79 16.52
CA SER A 121 -13.48 17.92 16.38
C SER A 121 -12.69 19.17 16.72
N VAL A 122 -12.67 20.13 15.81
CA VAL A 122 -12.24 21.48 16.11
C VAL A 122 -13.33 22.07 17.01
N ILE A 123 -13.08 22.11 18.32
CA ILE A 123 -13.92 22.86 19.26
C ILE A 123 -13.51 24.31 19.13
N PRO A 124 -14.33 25.22 18.63
CA PRO A 124 -14.05 26.64 18.65
C PRO A 124 -14.10 27.11 20.11
N GLY A 125 -12.94 27.47 20.65
CA GLY A 125 -12.83 28.07 21.99
C GLY A 125 -11.76 29.15 21.99
N PRO A 126 -11.82 30.13 22.86
CA PRO A 126 -10.90 31.30 22.87
C PRO A 126 -9.45 30.93 23.21
N ILE A 127 -9.15 29.70 23.56
CA ILE A 127 -7.79 29.18 23.72
C ILE A 127 -7.78 27.80 23.04
N GLY A 128 -7.45 27.79 21.75
CA GLY A 128 -7.39 26.60 20.93
C GLY A 128 -6.34 25.59 21.42
N LYS A 129 -6.65 24.78 22.41
CA LYS A 129 -5.97 23.52 22.62
C LYS A 129 -6.50 22.54 21.57
N ILE A 130 -5.83 22.47 20.43
CA ILE A 130 -5.98 21.40 19.49
C ILE A 130 -5.51 20.14 20.24
N SER A 131 -6.45 19.35 20.76
CA SER A 131 -6.16 17.99 21.17
C SER A 131 -5.83 17.23 19.90
N SER A 132 -4.56 17.14 19.54
CA SER A 132 -4.07 16.32 18.45
C SER A 132 -4.21 14.85 18.89
N LYS A 133 -5.40 14.30 18.74
CA LYS A 133 -5.56 12.86 18.85
C LYS A 133 -4.67 12.25 17.75
N LYS A 134 -3.80 11.35 18.14
CA LYS A 134 -2.90 10.65 17.22
C LYS A 134 -3.71 10.09 16.05
N ASN A 135 -3.29 10.38 14.83
CA ASN A 135 -3.90 9.81 13.64
C ASN A 135 -3.77 8.27 13.69
N PRO A 136 -4.86 7.50 13.74
CA PRO A 136 -4.78 6.04 13.78
C PRO A 136 -4.14 5.45 12.53
N LEU A 137 -4.13 6.19 11.42
CA LEU A 137 -3.50 5.81 10.16
C LEU A 137 -2.01 6.18 10.09
N ASP A 138 -1.48 6.87 11.12
CA ASP A 138 -0.04 7.06 11.32
C ASP A 138 0.54 5.77 11.94
N ALA A 139 0.54 4.72 11.16
CA ALA A 139 0.93 3.38 11.52
C ALA A 139 1.85 2.80 10.44
N TRP A 140 2.83 2.02 10.85
CA TRP A 140 3.80 1.42 9.92
C TRP A 140 3.14 0.57 8.84
N GLU A 141 1.97 -0.01 9.11
CA GLU A 141 1.21 -0.82 8.16
C GLU A 141 0.78 -0.02 6.93
N ILE A 142 0.51 1.26 7.08
CA ILE A 142 0.16 2.14 5.94
C ILE A 142 1.39 2.41 5.08
N GLU A 143 2.48 2.88 5.66
CA GLU A 143 3.69 3.19 4.90
C GLU A 143 4.43 1.94 4.43
N GLY A 144 4.58 0.94 5.30
CA GLY A 144 5.33 -0.27 5.02
C GLY A 144 4.67 -1.21 4.01
N ARG A 145 3.38 -1.01 3.71
CA ARG A 145 2.64 -1.79 2.70
C ARG A 145 2.30 -1.01 1.44
N ALA A 146 2.71 0.26 1.38
CA ALA A 146 2.51 1.06 0.17
C ALA A 146 3.31 0.52 -1.02
N LEU A 147 2.82 0.75 -2.22
CA LEU A 147 3.57 0.47 -3.44
C LEU A 147 4.75 1.45 -3.54
N ALA A 148 5.95 0.94 -3.22
CA ALA A 148 7.17 1.75 -3.11
C ALA A 148 8.22 1.45 -4.19
N ALA A 149 7.96 0.48 -5.07
CA ALA A 149 8.87 0.11 -6.14
C ALA A 149 9.04 1.27 -7.13
N GLN A 150 10.28 1.67 -7.39
CA GLN A 150 10.61 2.71 -8.38
C GLN A 150 11.06 2.12 -9.72
N MET A 151 11.57 0.89 -9.70
CA MET A 151 11.99 0.15 -10.88
C MET A 151 11.53 -1.29 -10.76
N LEU A 152 11.19 -1.89 -11.90
CA LEU A 152 10.75 -3.28 -11.98
C LEU A 152 11.52 -3.98 -13.11
N PRO A 153 12.53 -4.80 -12.78
CA PRO A 153 13.27 -5.58 -13.78
C PRO A 153 12.38 -6.57 -14.53
N ALA A 154 12.86 -7.01 -15.71
CA ALA A 154 12.20 -8.05 -16.48
C ALA A 154 12.03 -9.34 -15.66
N GLY A 155 10.88 -10.00 -15.78
CA GLY A 155 10.53 -11.22 -15.07
C GLY A 155 10.19 -11.02 -13.58
N GLN A 156 10.22 -9.79 -13.08
CA GLN A 156 9.96 -9.47 -11.68
C GLN A 156 8.53 -8.94 -11.46
N SER A 157 8.09 -9.02 -10.20
CA SER A 157 6.83 -8.41 -9.78
C SER A 157 7.06 -7.42 -8.64
N ALA A 158 6.22 -6.39 -8.60
CA ALA A 158 6.10 -5.44 -7.50
C ALA A 158 4.66 -5.42 -7.00
N SER A 159 4.48 -5.23 -5.71
CA SER A 159 3.15 -5.14 -5.12
C SER A 159 3.13 -4.13 -3.98
N GLY A 160 1.96 -3.59 -3.71
CA GLY A 160 1.73 -2.69 -2.60
C GLY A 160 0.37 -2.02 -2.69
N PHE A 161 0.03 -1.28 -1.66
CA PHE A 161 -1.24 -0.57 -1.61
C PHE A 161 -1.11 0.85 -2.14
N LEU A 162 -2.14 1.26 -2.89
CA LEU A 162 -2.45 2.65 -3.19
C LEU A 162 -3.63 3.05 -2.30
N TYR A 163 -3.62 4.28 -1.82
CA TYR A 163 -4.61 4.81 -0.89
C TYR A 163 -5.38 5.95 -1.54
N PHE A 164 -6.72 5.90 -1.47
CA PHE A 164 -7.58 6.94 -2.03
C PHE A 164 -8.53 7.46 -0.96
N GLU A 165 -8.68 8.77 -0.90
CA GLU A 165 -9.58 9.46 0.03
C GLU A 165 -11.04 9.41 -0.45
N THR A 166 -11.54 8.18 -0.66
CA THR A 166 -12.89 7.92 -1.17
C THR A 166 -13.44 6.59 -0.67
N GLY A 167 -14.71 6.35 -0.90
CA GLY A 167 -15.35 5.04 -0.74
C GLY A 167 -15.41 4.29 -2.08
N LEU A 168 -15.40 2.95 -2.03
CA LEU A 168 -15.58 2.13 -3.21
C LEU A 168 -17.02 2.29 -3.75
N GLN A 169 -17.15 2.60 -5.02
CA GLN A 169 -18.40 2.69 -5.74
C GLN A 169 -18.48 1.58 -6.79
N ARG A 170 -19.69 1.07 -7.04
CA ARG A 170 -19.91 0.08 -8.09
C ARG A 170 -19.64 0.69 -9.46
N GLY A 171 -18.86 0.00 -10.29
CA GLY A 171 -18.46 0.49 -11.61
C GLY A 171 -17.29 1.46 -11.59
N ALA A 172 -16.60 1.60 -10.46
CA ALA A 172 -15.36 2.35 -10.37
C ALA A 172 -14.20 1.58 -11.00
N THR A 173 -13.20 2.33 -11.48
CA THR A 173 -11.96 1.81 -12.07
C THR A 173 -10.74 2.44 -11.42
N ILE A 174 -9.60 1.76 -11.49
CA ILE A 174 -8.29 2.36 -11.23
C ILE A 174 -7.64 2.66 -12.57
N TYR A 175 -7.24 3.90 -12.75
CA TYR A 175 -6.47 4.36 -13.90
C TYR A 175 -5.00 4.54 -13.48
N LEU A 176 -4.10 3.85 -14.19
CA LEU A 176 -2.67 3.89 -13.94
C LEU A 176 -1.93 4.36 -15.18
N SER A 177 -1.02 5.32 -15.05
CA SER A 177 -0.21 5.87 -16.13
C SER A 177 1.19 6.22 -15.65
N GLY A 178 2.06 6.68 -16.56
CA GLY A 178 3.41 7.12 -16.22
C GLY A 178 4.43 6.00 -16.06
N LEU A 179 4.09 4.76 -16.46
CA LEU A 179 5.08 3.69 -16.57
C LEU A 179 5.94 3.92 -17.80
N THR A 180 7.27 3.80 -17.67
CA THR A 180 8.19 4.01 -18.79
C THR A 180 9.22 2.88 -18.88
N GLU A 181 9.67 2.56 -20.11
CA GLU A 181 10.83 1.70 -20.33
C GLU A 181 12.09 2.41 -19.81
N ALA A 182 12.88 1.73 -18.98
CA ALA A 182 14.06 2.35 -18.35
C ALA A 182 15.15 2.71 -19.39
N ALA A 183 15.32 1.88 -20.42
CA ALA A 183 16.36 2.06 -21.43
C ALA A 183 16.05 3.18 -22.42
N THR A 184 14.79 3.34 -22.84
CA THR A 184 14.38 4.24 -23.91
C THR A 184 13.68 5.49 -23.39
N GLY A 185 13.15 5.45 -22.17
CA GLY A 185 12.26 6.47 -21.64
C GLY A 185 10.88 6.48 -22.31
N LYS A 186 10.59 5.51 -23.17
CA LYS A 186 9.30 5.40 -23.86
C LYS A 186 8.20 5.16 -22.82
N GLU A 187 7.17 5.98 -22.84
CA GLU A 187 6.00 5.80 -22.01
C GLU A 187 5.16 4.63 -22.51
N LEU A 188 4.74 3.80 -21.55
CA LEU A 188 3.81 2.70 -21.80
C LEU A 188 2.39 3.22 -21.79
N LEU A 189 1.49 2.48 -22.47
CA LEU A 189 0.07 2.79 -22.44
C LEU A 189 -0.46 2.73 -21.01
N TYR A 190 -1.54 3.45 -20.77
CA TYR A 190 -2.25 3.42 -19.50
C TYR A 190 -2.94 2.06 -19.25
N PHE A 191 -3.24 1.82 -18.00
CA PHE A 191 -4.04 0.68 -17.54
C PHE A 191 -5.32 1.20 -16.90
N GLU A 192 -6.43 0.58 -17.24
CA GLU A 192 -7.75 0.89 -16.71
C GLU A 192 -8.37 -0.40 -16.18
N ILE A 193 -8.36 -0.56 -14.86
CA ILE A 193 -8.71 -1.82 -14.20
C ILE A 193 -10.01 -1.59 -13.43
N PRO A 194 -11.12 -2.25 -13.82
CA PRO A 194 -12.37 -2.15 -13.07
C PRO A 194 -12.19 -2.74 -11.68
N LEU A 195 -12.82 -2.12 -10.67
CA LEU A 195 -12.75 -2.60 -9.28
C LEU A 195 -13.96 -3.47 -8.89
N ARG A 196 -15.04 -3.38 -9.65
CA ARG A 196 -16.26 -4.23 -9.59
C ARG A 196 -17.26 -3.88 -10.70
#